data_1016884c2a6be3140897bb267c1ebd43
#
_entry.id   1016884c2a6be3140897bb267c1ebd43
#
_cell.length_a   1.000
_cell.length_b   1.000
_cell.length_c   1.000
_cell.angle_alpha   90.00
_cell.angle_beta   90.00
_cell.angle_gamma   90.00
#
_symmetry.space_group_name_H-M   'P 1'
#
loop_
_entity.id
_entity.type
_entity.pdbx_description
1 polymer ?
#
loop_
_entity_poly.entity_id
_entity_poly.type
_entity_poly.pdbx_seq_one_letter_code
_entity_poly.pdbx_strand_id
1 'polypeptide(L)'
;MRKFTLLLFFVVLWSFSYAQMGVEQYFVDIHGDLRYESQDRFQASLSTNIFGDKVYKDNRGNEVKYSKAMWEKVPGKDRPYFEDFLFSELIHKYRDQRNVHEVYEIDIFGDARYRNNQGQSMT
;
A
#
# COMPACT_ATOMS: atom_id res chain seq x y z
N MET A 1 14.54 -47.88 -4.68
CA MET A 1 13.72 -47.23 -3.66
C MET A 1 14.40 -46.07 -2.96
N ARG A 2 15.69 -46.18 -2.61
CA ARG A 2 16.40 -45.08 -1.94
C ARG A 2 16.54 -43.83 -2.81
N LYS A 3 16.65 -43.97 -4.11
CA LYS A 3 16.74 -42.84 -5.04
C LYS A 3 15.43 -42.06 -5.15
N PHE A 4 14.30 -42.72 -4.96
CA PHE A 4 12.97 -42.09 -5.03
C PHE A 4 12.70 -41.21 -3.79
N THR A 5 13.12 -41.69 -2.62
CA THR A 5 12.94 -40.91 -1.37
C THR A 5 13.80 -39.66 -1.33
N LEU A 6 15.01 -39.73 -1.88
CA LEU A 6 15.89 -38.55 -1.99
C LEU A 6 15.35 -37.50 -2.94
N LEU A 7 14.74 -37.92 -4.06
CA LEU A 7 14.15 -36.99 -5.03
C LEU A 7 12.95 -36.27 -4.43
N LEU A 8 12.10 -37.00 -3.69
CA LEU A 8 10.95 -36.39 -3.01
C LEU A 8 11.38 -35.37 -1.96
N PHE A 9 12.43 -35.67 -1.22
CA PHE A 9 12.99 -34.78 -0.21
C PHE A 9 13.54 -33.48 -0.85
N PHE A 10 14.17 -33.60 -2.00
CA PHE A 10 14.70 -32.46 -2.75
C PHE A 10 13.60 -31.55 -3.27
N VAL A 11 12.50 -32.12 -3.74
CA VAL A 11 11.35 -31.36 -4.25
C VAL A 11 10.66 -30.62 -3.11
N VAL A 12 10.52 -31.25 -1.94
CA VAL A 12 9.92 -30.60 -0.75
C VAL A 12 10.79 -29.45 -0.27
N LEU A 13 12.11 -29.61 -0.24
CA LEU A 13 13.03 -28.53 0.14
C LEU A 13 12.97 -27.35 -0.86
N TRP A 14 12.85 -27.65 -2.13
CA TRP A 14 12.73 -26.64 -3.17
C TRP A 14 11.44 -25.84 -3.05
N SER A 15 10.33 -26.51 -2.77
CA SER A 15 9.03 -25.88 -2.55
C SER A 15 9.07 -24.96 -1.33
N PHE A 16 9.77 -25.37 -0.28
CA PHE A 16 9.90 -24.59 0.95
C PHE A 16 10.74 -23.32 0.72
N SER A 17 11.85 -23.45 -0.01
CA SER A 17 12.69 -22.31 -0.36
C SER A 17 11.96 -21.30 -1.24
N TYR A 18 11.15 -21.77 -2.16
CA TYR A 18 10.36 -20.94 -3.05
C TYR A 18 9.28 -20.17 -2.29
N ALA A 19 8.68 -20.81 -1.28
CA ALA A 19 7.68 -20.15 -0.43
C ALA A 19 8.28 -19.04 0.44
N GLN A 20 9.58 -19.12 0.78
CA GLN A 20 10.25 -18.11 1.56
C GLN A 20 10.85 -16.98 0.72
N MET A 21 11.06 -17.21 -0.57
CA MET A 21 11.68 -16.24 -1.47
C MET A 21 10.60 -15.51 -2.29
N GLY A 22 10.19 -14.35 -1.84
CA GLY A 22 9.38 -13.47 -2.65
C GLY A 22 7.90 -13.44 -2.31
N VAL A 23 7.54 -13.79 -1.10
CA VAL A 23 6.14 -13.69 -0.68
C VAL A 23 5.84 -12.23 -0.35
N GLU A 24 5.14 -11.58 -1.26
CA GLU A 24 4.47 -10.33 -0.98
C GLU A 24 3.20 -10.66 -0.19
N GLN A 25 3.02 -10.03 0.96
CA GLN A 25 1.86 -10.26 1.80
C GLN A 25 1.01 -9.01 1.90
N TYR A 26 -0.24 -9.14 1.48
CA TYR A 26 -1.28 -8.15 1.75
C TYR A 26 -2.18 -8.70 2.85
N PHE A 27 -2.39 -7.92 3.90
CA PHE A 27 -3.25 -8.35 5.00
C PHE A 27 -3.96 -7.15 5.63
N VAL A 28 -5.02 -7.44 6.37
CA VAL A 28 -5.75 -6.44 7.16
C VAL A 28 -5.35 -6.65 8.61
N ASP A 29 -4.89 -5.59 9.26
CA ASP A 29 -4.46 -5.70 10.66
C ASP A 29 -5.65 -5.64 11.63
N ILE A 30 -5.35 -5.68 12.92
CA ILE A 30 -6.38 -5.69 13.98
C ILE A 30 -7.18 -4.38 14.03
N HIS A 31 -6.67 -3.30 13.44
CA HIS A 31 -7.35 -2.01 13.37
C HIS A 31 -8.16 -1.84 12.09
N GLY A 32 -8.18 -2.85 11.22
CA GLY A 32 -8.86 -2.78 9.94
C GLY A 32 -8.09 -2.06 8.86
N ASP A 33 -6.81 -1.76 9.07
CA ASP A 33 -5.97 -1.09 8.10
C ASP A 33 -5.35 -2.09 7.12
N LEU A 34 -5.23 -1.68 5.86
CA LEU A 34 -4.53 -2.48 4.86
C LEU A 34 -3.04 -2.39 5.08
N ARG A 35 -2.37 -3.52 5.02
CA ARG A 35 -0.93 -3.64 5.21
C ARG A 35 -0.30 -4.44 4.09
N TYR A 36 0.94 -4.08 3.75
CA TYR A 36 1.74 -4.79 2.76
C TYR A 36 3.16 -4.95 3.29
N GLU A 37 3.69 -6.15 3.13
CA GLU A 37 5.07 -6.45 3.47
C GLU A 37 5.71 -7.20 2.31
N SER A 38 6.93 -6.83 1.95
CA SER A 38 7.70 -7.54 0.94
C SER A 38 8.99 -8.08 1.53
N GLN A 39 9.64 -8.96 0.79
CA GLN A 39 10.85 -9.63 1.23
C GLN A 39 12.04 -8.69 1.38
N ASP A 40 12.08 -7.61 0.60
CA ASP A 40 13.12 -6.58 0.68
C ASP A 40 12.92 -5.61 1.85
N ARG A 41 12.07 -5.96 2.81
CA ARG A 41 11.71 -5.17 4.00
C ARG A 41 10.89 -3.92 3.70
N PHE A 42 10.39 -3.78 2.49
CA PHE A 42 9.45 -2.69 2.20
C PHE A 42 8.13 -2.99 2.89
N GLN A 43 7.61 -2.00 3.61
CA GLN A 43 6.33 -2.09 4.32
C GLN A 43 5.52 -0.86 4.02
N ALA A 44 4.22 -1.04 3.80
CA ALA A 44 3.30 0.05 3.53
C ALA A 44 1.98 -0.19 4.24
N SER A 45 1.22 0.88 4.43
CA SER A 45 -0.12 0.80 5.02
C SER A 45 -1.05 1.83 4.42
N LEU A 46 -2.33 1.49 4.35
CA LEU A 46 -3.41 2.40 4.01
C LEU A 46 -4.42 2.36 5.14
N SER A 47 -4.60 3.50 5.81
CA SER A 47 -5.43 3.61 7.01
C SER A 47 -6.36 4.81 6.93
N THR A 48 -7.33 4.84 7.83
CA THR A 48 -8.18 6.01 8.04
C THR A 48 -7.84 6.59 9.42
N ASN A 49 -7.48 7.87 9.47
CA ASN A 49 -7.14 8.51 10.74
C ASN A 49 -8.40 8.94 11.52
N ILE A 50 -8.19 9.54 12.69
CA ILE A 50 -9.30 9.96 13.57
C ILE A 50 -10.15 11.07 12.93
N PHE A 51 -9.62 11.80 11.96
CA PHE A 51 -10.35 12.86 11.23
C PHE A 51 -11.11 12.33 10.02
N GLY A 52 -11.01 11.03 9.74
CA GLY A 52 -11.65 10.42 8.57
C GLY A 52 -10.84 10.52 7.28
N ASP A 53 -9.61 11.01 7.35
CA ASP A 53 -8.74 11.12 6.18
C ASP A 53 -8.12 9.75 5.85
N LYS A 54 -8.00 9.44 4.56
CA LYS A 54 -7.31 8.24 4.09
C LYS A 54 -5.82 8.54 3.97
N VAL A 55 -4.98 7.72 4.58
CA VAL A 55 -3.54 7.96 4.64
C VAL A 55 -2.78 6.71 4.21
N TYR A 56 -1.93 6.87 3.18
CA TYR A 56 -0.93 5.89 2.78
C TYR A 56 0.40 6.27 3.42
N LYS A 57 1.07 5.31 4.02
CA LYS A 57 2.42 5.49 4.58
C LYS A 57 3.26 4.27 4.26
N ASP A 58 4.55 4.48 4.06
CA ASP A 58 5.49 3.37 3.93
C ASP A 58 6.73 3.63 4.79
N ASN A 59 7.58 2.61 4.91
CA ASN A 59 8.80 2.70 5.73
C ASN A 59 9.95 3.41 5.02
N ARG A 60 9.72 3.97 3.85
CA ARG A 60 10.68 4.83 3.14
C ARG A 60 10.39 6.32 3.34
N GLY A 61 9.45 6.64 4.23
CA GLY A 61 9.10 8.00 4.57
C GLY A 61 8.09 8.62 3.62
N ASN A 62 7.49 7.88 2.72
CA ASN A 62 6.45 8.39 1.83
C ASN A 62 5.11 8.43 2.56
N GLU A 63 4.36 9.49 2.33
CA GLU A 63 3.03 9.68 2.88
C GLU A 63 2.13 10.34 1.86
N VAL A 64 0.95 9.78 1.63
CA VAL A 64 -0.08 10.35 0.77
C VAL A 64 -1.36 10.42 1.57
N LYS A 65 -1.92 11.61 1.66
CA LYS A 65 -3.12 11.89 2.45
C LYS A 65 -4.24 12.37 1.55
N TYR A 66 -5.38 11.72 1.64
CA TYR A 66 -6.63 12.15 1.02
C TYR A 66 -7.55 12.64 2.13
N SER A 67 -7.92 13.93 2.10
CA SER A 67 -8.85 14.45 3.08
C SER A 67 -10.19 13.71 3.00
N LYS A 68 -10.93 13.69 4.10
CA LYS A 68 -12.24 13.05 4.14
C LYS A 68 -13.14 13.54 3.02
N ALA A 69 -13.18 14.87 2.81
CA ALA A 69 -13.99 15.48 1.76
C ALA A 69 -13.55 15.04 0.37
N MET A 70 -12.24 14.95 0.14
CA MET A 70 -11.68 14.48 -1.13
C MET A 70 -11.98 13.02 -1.36
N TRP A 71 -11.82 12.19 -0.32
CA TRP A 71 -12.09 10.75 -0.40
C TRP A 71 -13.54 10.47 -0.78
N GLU A 72 -14.48 11.22 -0.21
CA GLU A 72 -15.91 11.05 -0.50
C GLU A 72 -16.26 11.34 -1.97
N LYS A 73 -15.44 12.14 -2.65
CA LYS A 73 -15.64 12.48 -4.06
C LYS A 73 -14.91 11.56 -5.03
N VAL A 74 -14.14 10.59 -4.55
CA VAL A 74 -13.41 9.67 -5.41
C VAL A 74 -14.39 8.76 -6.14
N PRO A 75 -14.36 8.71 -7.49
CA PRO A 75 -15.25 7.82 -8.23
C PRO A 75 -14.93 6.36 -7.94
N GLY A 76 -15.94 5.57 -7.69
CA GLY A 76 -15.78 4.14 -7.49
C GLY A 76 -15.31 3.73 -6.11
N LYS A 77 -15.22 4.65 -5.15
CA LYS A 77 -14.74 4.32 -3.78
C LYS A 77 -15.57 3.22 -3.10
N ASP A 78 -16.83 3.08 -3.48
CA ASP A 78 -17.74 2.09 -2.91
C ASP A 78 -17.73 0.75 -3.66
N ARG A 79 -16.92 0.63 -4.69
CA ARG A 79 -16.77 -0.64 -5.41
C ARG A 79 -16.03 -1.64 -4.55
N PRO A 80 -16.40 -2.93 -4.59
CA PRO A 80 -15.64 -3.97 -3.90
C PRO A 80 -14.17 -3.94 -4.32
N TYR A 81 -13.28 -4.06 -3.35
CA TYR A 81 -11.82 -4.11 -3.56
C TYR A 81 -11.21 -2.82 -4.12
N PHE A 82 -11.94 -1.71 -4.11
CA PHE A 82 -11.39 -0.42 -4.58
C PHE A 82 -10.19 0.01 -3.73
N GLU A 83 -10.28 -0.11 -2.41
CA GLU A 83 -9.17 0.24 -1.51
C GLU A 83 -7.97 -0.65 -1.76
N ASP A 84 -8.18 -1.95 -2.00
CA ASP A 84 -7.09 -2.87 -2.33
C ASP A 84 -6.40 -2.47 -3.63
N PHE A 85 -7.17 -2.11 -4.64
CA PHE A 85 -6.65 -1.65 -5.92
C PHE A 85 -5.83 -0.37 -5.74
N LEU A 86 -6.39 0.61 -5.04
CA LEU A 86 -5.72 1.88 -4.78
C LEU A 86 -4.40 1.66 -4.02
N PHE A 87 -4.43 0.82 -3.01
CA PHE A 87 -3.26 0.51 -2.21
C PHE A 87 -2.15 -0.11 -3.07
N SER A 88 -2.51 -1.07 -3.92
CA SER A 88 -1.56 -1.67 -4.85
C SER A 88 -0.94 -0.64 -5.79
N GLU A 89 -1.73 0.27 -6.34
CA GLU A 89 -1.25 1.35 -7.21
C GLU A 89 -0.29 2.29 -6.48
N LEU A 90 -0.61 2.65 -5.24
CA LEU A 90 0.25 3.50 -4.43
C LEU A 90 1.58 2.82 -4.10
N ILE A 91 1.55 1.54 -3.79
CA ILE A 91 2.77 0.76 -3.55
C ILE A 91 3.67 0.79 -4.78
N HIS A 92 3.12 0.51 -5.97
CA HIS A 92 3.90 0.54 -7.21
C HIS A 92 4.48 1.92 -7.49
N LYS A 93 3.71 2.97 -7.23
CA LYS A 93 4.15 4.34 -7.50
C LYS A 93 5.28 4.78 -6.57
N TYR A 94 5.20 4.46 -5.28
CA TYR A 94 6.10 5.02 -4.27
C TYR A 94 7.19 4.06 -3.80
N ARG A 95 7.19 2.81 -4.26
CA ARG A 95 8.16 1.81 -3.80
C ARG A 95 9.60 2.25 -3.95
N ASP A 96 9.94 2.94 -5.05
CA ASP A 96 11.29 3.40 -5.35
C ASP A 96 11.53 4.86 -4.96
N GLN A 97 10.55 5.52 -4.35
CA GLN A 97 10.66 6.90 -3.91
C GLN A 97 10.89 6.98 -2.40
N ARG A 98 11.42 8.12 -1.94
CA ARG A 98 11.72 8.33 -0.53
C ARG A 98 11.29 9.72 -0.11
N ASN A 99 10.71 9.82 1.09
CA ASN A 99 10.35 11.08 1.73
C ASN A 99 9.43 11.95 0.89
N VAL A 100 8.52 11.35 0.14
CA VAL A 100 7.50 12.06 -0.64
C VAL A 100 6.27 12.25 0.24
N HIS A 101 5.83 13.49 0.38
CA HIS A 101 4.63 13.83 1.14
C HIS A 101 3.65 14.53 0.20
N GLU A 102 2.49 13.94 0.01
CA GLU A 102 1.45 14.47 -0.86
C GLU A 102 0.14 14.57 -0.11
N VAL A 103 -0.59 15.67 -0.36
CA VAL A 103 -1.90 15.90 0.26
C VAL A 103 -2.89 16.29 -0.83
N TYR A 104 -4.01 15.55 -0.85
CA TYR A 104 -5.16 15.85 -1.71
C TYR A 104 -6.31 16.30 -0.81
N GLU A 105 -6.79 17.50 -1.01
CA GLU A 105 -7.84 18.08 -0.17
C GLU A 105 -8.85 18.89 -0.99
N ILE A 106 -10.00 19.14 -0.39
CA ILE A 106 -11.01 20.07 -0.93
C ILE A 106 -10.95 21.33 -0.09
N ASP A 107 -10.84 22.48 -0.73
CA ASP A 107 -10.80 23.76 -0.02
C ASP A 107 -12.21 24.23 0.36
N ILE A 108 -12.28 25.39 1.06
CA ILE A 108 -13.55 25.95 1.54
C ILE A 108 -14.50 26.35 0.40
N PHE A 109 -13.97 26.50 -0.82
CA PHE A 109 -14.77 26.81 -2.00
C PHE A 109 -15.22 25.57 -2.78
N GLY A 110 -14.86 24.38 -2.29
CA GLY A 110 -15.19 23.12 -2.94
C GLY A 110 -14.22 22.70 -4.04
N ASP A 111 -13.12 23.41 -4.21
CA ASP A 111 -12.13 23.12 -5.25
C ASP A 111 -11.11 22.10 -4.74
N ALA A 112 -10.73 21.17 -5.61
CA ALA A 112 -9.71 20.17 -5.30
C ALA A 112 -8.33 20.81 -5.27
N ARG A 113 -7.55 20.53 -4.24
CA ARG A 113 -6.18 20.99 -4.08
C ARG A 113 -5.21 19.85 -3.90
N TYR A 114 -4.05 19.99 -4.53
CA TYR A 114 -2.94 19.06 -4.38
C TYR A 114 -1.71 19.83 -3.89
N ARG A 115 -1.03 19.25 -2.91
CA ARG A 115 0.25 19.79 -2.40
C ARG A 115 1.23 18.64 -2.22
N ASN A 116 2.50 18.94 -2.44
CA ASN A 116 3.57 18.01 -2.08
C ASN A 116 4.72 18.76 -1.40
N ASN A 117 5.64 18.01 -0.82
CA ASN A 117 6.80 18.58 -0.12
C ASN A 117 7.92 19.04 -1.06
N GLN A 118 7.74 18.88 -2.36
CA GLN A 118 8.69 19.34 -3.37
C GLN A 118 8.35 20.74 -3.90
N GLY A 119 7.41 21.41 -3.25
CA GLY A 119 7.02 22.76 -3.59
C GLY A 119 5.97 22.90 -4.69
N GLN A 120 5.43 21.78 -5.18
CA GLN A 120 4.37 21.79 -6.18
C GLN A 120 3.00 21.88 -5.51
N SER A 121 2.17 22.79 -5.99
CA SER A 121 0.78 22.86 -5.57
C SER A 121 -0.10 23.11 -6.79
N MET A 122 -1.26 22.46 -6.82
CA MET A 122 -2.26 22.63 -7.87
C MET A 122 -3.65 22.81 -7.26
N THR A 123 -4.41 23.68 -7.84
CA THR A 123 -5.81 23.90 -7.48
C THR A 123 -6.72 23.45 -8.59
#